data_becfe780cdcc80b7fc0e6d5125887f84
#
_entry.id   becfe780cdcc80b7fc0e6d5125887f84
#
_cell.length_a   1.000
_cell.length_b   1.000
_cell.length_c   1.000
_cell.angle_alpha   90.00
_cell.angle_beta   90.00
_cell.angle_gamma   90.00
#
_symmetry.space_group_name_H-M   'P 1'
#
loop_
_entity.id
_entity.type
_entity.pdbx_description
1 polymer ?
#
loop_
_entity_poly.entity_id
_entity_poly.type
_entity_poly.pdbx_seq_one_letter_code
_entity_poly.pdbx_strand_id
1 'polypeptide(L)'
;MRSIRDALTLRPATVEVAGCSVQLRRPSAADLVEAIEVSQNMPTKLHAWLAWRHLLEDGAPVFASLEQALEADGLTVAAIGKAAEALYSEGRD
;
A
#
# COMPACT_ATOMS: atom_id res chain seq x y z
N MET A 1 -13.48 21.35 -12.37
CA MET A 1 -12.01 21.24 -12.30
C MET A 1 -11.57 20.98 -10.86
N ARG A 2 -10.70 19.99 -10.65
CA ARG A 2 -10.19 19.71 -9.31
C ARG A 2 -9.20 20.78 -8.87
N SER A 3 -9.29 21.17 -7.61
CA SER A 3 -8.29 22.05 -7.03
C SER A 3 -7.02 21.27 -6.71
N ILE A 4 -5.89 21.96 -6.57
CA ILE A 4 -4.66 21.30 -6.16
C ILE A 4 -4.79 20.67 -4.77
N ARG A 5 -5.60 21.26 -3.89
CA ARG A 5 -5.85 20.68 -2.56
C ARG A 5 -6.50 19.32 -2.65
N ASP A 6 -7.45 19.15 -3.57
CA ASP A 6 -8.08 17.83 -3.78
C ASP A 6 -7.07 16.82 -4.28
N ALA A 7 -6.16 17.24 -5.17
CA ALA A 7 -5.12 16.35 -5.67
C ALA A 7 -4.12 15.97 -4.58
N LEU A 8 -3.90 16.82 -3.59
CA LEU A 8 -2.98 16.55 -2.48
C LEU A 8 -3.60 15.71 -1.37
N THR A 9 -4.94 15.57 -1.36
CA THR A 9 -5.63 14.80 -0.33
C THR A 9 -5.52 13.31 -0.64
N LEU A 10 -5.05 12.53 0.33
CA LEU A 10 -4.96 11.07 0.18
C LEU A 10 -6.35 10.48 0.34
N ARG A 11 -6.78 9.72 -0.67
CA ARG A 11 -8.06 9.01 -0.66
C ARG A 11 -7.79 7.53 -0.83
N PRO A 12 -8.52 6.67 -0.10
CA PRO A 12 -8.34 5.23 -0.29
C PRO A 12 -8.72 4.81 -1.71
N ALA A 13 -7.96 3.86 -2.24
CA ALA A 13 -8.33 3.17 -3.46
C ALA A 13 -8.97 1.85 -3.07
N THR A 14 -10.02 1.45 -3.80
CA THR A 14 -10.66 0.15 -3.59
C THR A 14 -10.17 -0.80 -4.67
N VAL A 15 -9.65 -1.96 -4.26
CA VAL A 15 -9.14 -2.98 -5.18
C VAL A 15 -9.64 -4.36 -4.75
N GLU A 16 -9.64 -5.31 -5.67
CA GLU A 16 -9.97 -6.69 -5.35
C GLU A 16 -8.69 -7.49 -5.17
N VAL A 17 -8.58 -8.19 -4.05
CA VAL A 17 -7.46 -9.05 -3.73
C VAL A 17 -8.01 -10.34 -3.12
N ALA A 18 -7.62 -11.48 -3.67
CA ALA A 18 -8.02 -12.80 -3.17
C ALA A 18 -9.54 -12.94 -3.06
N GLY A 19 -10.30 -12.36 -4.01
CA GLY A 19 -11.75 -12.42 -4.02
C GLY A 19 -12.43 -11.46 -3.05
N CYS A 20 -11.66 -10.63 -2.37
CA CYS A 20 -12.19 -9.64 -1.41
C CYS A 20 -11.97 -8.23 -1.93
N SER A 21 -12.93 -7.36 -1.66
CA SER A 21 -12.77 -5.94 -1.92
C SER A 21 -12.07 -5.30 -0.73
N VAL A 22 -10.91 -4.70 -0.97
CA VAL A 22 -10.11 -4.10 0.09
C VAL A 22 -9.82 -2.63 -0.23
N GLN A 23 -9.56 -1.85 0.82
CA GLN A 23 -9.15 -0.47 0.66
C GLN A 23 -7.65 -0.37 0.89
N LEU A 24 -6.99 0.41 0.05
CA LEU A 24 -5.57 0.70 0.18
C LEU A 24 -5.39 2.20 0.29
N ARG A 25 -4.62 2.63 1.29
CA ARG A 25 -4.24 4.03 1.43
C ARG A 25 -3.27 4.38 0.29
N ARG A 26 -3.53 5.48 -0.40
CA ARG A 26 -2.61 5.90 -1.45
C ARG A 26 -1.29 6.36 -0.84
N PRO A 27 -0.17 6.19 -1.57
CA PRO A 27 1.13 6.59 -1.03
C PRO A 27 1.24 8.10 -0.84
N SER A 28 1.79 8.49 0.31
CA SER A 28 2.19 9.86 0.56
C SER A 28 3.58 10.11 -0.05
N ALA A 29 4.03 11.36 -0.03
CA ALA A 29 5.39 11.67 -0.47
C ALA A 29 6.43 10.92 0.37
N ALA A 30 6.20 10.82 1.68
CA ALA A 30 7.08 10.06 2.57
C ALA A 30 7.09 8.57 2.21
N ASP A 31 5.95 8.01 1.86
CA ASP A 31 5.87 6.61 1.44
C ASP A 31 6.70 6.35 0.18
N LEU A 32 6.69 7.28 -0.77
CA LEU A 32 7.48 7.14 -2.00
C LEU A 32 8.98 7.08 -1.68
N VAL A 33 9.44 7.93 -0.77
CA VAL A 33 10.85 7.93 -0.35
C VAL A 33 11.20 6.64 0.39
N GLU A 34 10.37 6.25 1.36
CA GLU A 34 10.61 5.04 2.14
C GLU A 34 10.57 3.78 1.29
N ALA A 35 9.67 3.73 0.30
CA ALA A 35 9.58 2.57 -0.60
C ALA A 35 10.88 2.35 -1.36
N ILE A 36 11.55 3.42 -1.80
CA ILE A 36 12.84 3.30 -2.46
C ILE A 36 13.87 2.67 -1.53
N GLU A 37 13.93 3.15 -0.28
CA GLU A 37 14.86 2.61 0.71
C GLU A 37 14.57 1.14 1.01
N VAL A 38 13.30 0.79 1.18
CA VAL A 38 12.91 -0.60 1.45
C VAL A 38 13.26 -1.50 0.27
N SER A 39 13.03 -1.03 -0.95
CA SER A 39 13.33 -1.83 -2.14
C SER A 39 14.84 -2.09 -2.29
N GLN A 40 15.68 -1.18 -1.81
CA GLN A 40 17.14 -1.33 -1.86
C GLN A 40 17.68 -2.15 -0.69
N ASN A 41 17.17 -1.92 0.51
CA ASN A 41 17.70 -2.51 1.73
C ASN A 41 17.01 -3.82 2.14
N MET A 42 15.74 -3.96 1.82
CA MET A 42 14.94 -5.12 2.21
C MET A 42 13.99 -5.55 1.08
N PRO A 43 14.55 -5.85 -0.12
CA PRO A 43 13.68 -6.13 -1.28
C PRO A 43 12.75 -7.32 -1.08
N THR A 44 13.15 -8.32 -0.31
CA THR A 44 12.33 -9.49 -0.04
C THR A 44 11.15 -9.19 0.89
N LYS A 45 11.19 -8.06 1.59
CA LYS A 45 10.11 -7.65 2.50
C LYS A 45 9.23 -6.56 1.90
N LEU A 46 9.47 -6.16 0.66
CA LEU A 46 8.77 -5.02 0.06
C LEU A 46 7.26 -5.21 0.05
N HIS A 47 6.76 -6.36 -0.38
CA HIS A 47 5.32 -6.60 -0.45
C HIS A 47 4.67 -6.59 0.94
N ALA A 48 5.35 -7.17 1.94
CA ALA A 48 4.85 -7.14 3.30
C ALA A 48 4.85 -5.72 3.86
N TRP A 49 5.89 -4.94 3.56
CA TRP A 49 5.96 -3.54 3.95
C TRP A 49 4.81 -2.73 3.32
N LEU A 50 4.55 -2.95 2.03
CA LEU A 50 3.46 -2.29 1.33
C LEU A 50 2.10 -2.66 1.93
N ALA A 51 1.88 -3.94 2.23
CA ALA A 51 0.65 -4.38 2.86
C ALA A 51 0.46 -3.72 4.23
N TRP A 52 1.52 -3.68 5.04
CA TRP A 52 1.47 -3.02 6.34
C TRP A 52 1.11 -1.54 6.23
N ARG A 53 1.76 -0.83 5.31
CA ARG A 53 1.60 0.62 5.21
C ARG A 53 0.28 1.04 4.56
N HIS A 54 -0.30 0.20 3.72
CA HIS A 54 -1.41 0.64 2.88
C HIS A 54 -2.74 -0.05 3.12
N LEU A 55 -2.76 -1.27 3.65
CA LEU A 55 -4.02 -2.01 3.81
C LEU A 55 -4.88 -1.41 4.91
N LEU A 56 -6.11 -1.06 4.55
CA LEU A 56 -7.09 -0.48 5.47
C LEU A 56 -8.33 -1.34 5.55
N GLU A 57 -8.97 -1.34 6.72
CA GLU A 57 -10.30 -1.89 6.92
C GLU A 57 -11.10 -0.86 7.71
N ASP A 58 -12.22 -0.43 7.16
CA ASP A 58 -13.05 0.62 7.74
C ASP A 58 -12.25 1.90 8.05
N GLY A 59 -11.31 2.22 7.18
CA GLY A 59 -10.50 3.42 7.31
C GLY A 59 -9.33 3.32 8.27
N ALA A 60 -9.13 2.17 8.90
CA ALA A 60 -8.05 1.95 9.87
C ALA A 60 -7.04 0.93 9.36
N PRO A 61 -5.74 1.06 9.71
CA PRO A 61 -4.74 0.07 9.32
C PRO A 61 -5.09 -1.32 9.85
N VAL A 62 -4.93 -2.33 9.00
CA VAL A 62 -5.16 -3.72 9.39
C VAL A 62 -3.98 -4.27 10.19
N PHE A 63 -2.76 -3.93 9.76
CA PHE A 63 -1.55 -4.38 10.46
C PHE A 63 -0.98 -3.24 11.30
N ALA A 64 -0.62 -3.54 12.54
CA ALA A 64 0.01 -2.57 13.43
C ALA A 64 1.51 -2.43 13.20
N SER A 65 2.14 -3.44 12.57
CA SER A 65 3.59 -3.46 12.33
C SER A 65 3.93 -4.31 11.14
N LEU A 66 5.16 -4.16 10.66
CA LEU A 66 5.69 -5.00 9.59
C LEU A 66 5.70 -6.48 10.01
N GLU A 67 6.02 -6.75 11.26
CA GLU A 67 6.05 -8.12 11.79
C GLU A 67 4.69 -8.81 11.67
N GLN A 68 3.60 -8.09 11.93
CA GLN A 68 2.27 -8.65 11.77
C GLN A 68 1.99 -9.03 10.31
N ALA A 69 2.40 -8.18 9.38
CA ALA A 69 2.23 -8.49 7.96
C ALA A 69 3.06 -9.71 7.56
N LEU A 70 4.27 -9.86 8.11
CA LEU A 70 5.13 -11.00 7.84
C LEU A 70 4.59 -12.31 8.41
N GLU A 71 3.75 -12.25 9.44
CA GLU A 71 3.14 -13.43 10.06
C GLU A 71 1.82 -13.85 9.39
N ALA A 72 1.25 -13.00 8.54
CA ALA A 72 0.01 -13.28 7.86
C ALA A 72 0.23 -14.20 6.65
N ASP A 73 -0.86 -14.65 6.03
CA ASP A 73 -0.80 -15.53 4.87
C ASP A 73 0.04 -14.90 3.75
N GLY A 74 1.13 -15.57 3.38
CA GLY A 74 2.13 -15.03 2.47
C GLY A 74 1.62 -14.72 1.07
N LEU A 75 0.76 -15.57 0.53
CA LEU A 75 0.22 -15.35 -0.81
C LEU A 75 -0.75 -14.16 -0.82
N THR A 76 -1.56 -14.04 0.22
CA THR A 76 -2.48 -12.92 0.36
C THR A 76 -1.73 -11.61 0.56
N VAL A 77 -0.71 -11.62 1.43
CA VAL A 77 0.13 -10.43 1.68
C VAL A 77 0.84 -10.00 0.39
N ALA A 78 1.39 -10.97 -0.37
CA ALA A 78 2.04 -10.66 -1.64
C ALA A 78 1.06 -10.04 -2.64
N ALA A 79 -0.17 -10.56 -2.71
CA ALA A 79 -1.19 -10.01 -3.61
C ALA A 79 -1.58 -8.58 -3.21
N ILE A 80 -1.72 -8.33 -1.91
CA ILE A 80 -2.01 -6.98 -1.40
C ILE A 80 -0.84 -6.05 -1.71
N GLY A 81 0.39 -6.51 -1.51
CA GLY A 81 1.59 -5.73 -1.79
C GLY A 81 1.71 -5.35 -3.25
N LYS A 82 1.39 -6.28 -4.16
CA LYS A 82 1.39 -5.99 -5.60
C LYS A 82 0.33 -4.96 -5.97
N ALA A 83 -0.86 -5.07 -5.39
CA ALA A 83 -1.92 -4.09 -5.64
C ALA A 83 -1.52 -2.71 -5.12
N ALA A 84 -0.89 -2.64 -3.96
CA ALA A 84 -0.39 -1.38 -3.41
C ALA A 84 0.73 -0.80 -4.27
N GLU A 85 1.64 -1.65 -4.76
CA GLU A 85 2.73 -1.23 -5.63
C GLU A 85 2.21 -0.55 -6.90
N ALA A 86 1.10 -1.04 -7.44
CA ALA A 86 0.49 -0.45 -8.61
C ALA A 86 0.07 1.01 -8.38
N LEU A 87 -0.26 1.38 -7.16
CA LEU A 87 -0.63 2.75 -6.83
C LEU A 87 0.55 3.71 -6.96
N TYR A 88 1.77 3.21 -6.80
CA TYR A 88 2.98 4.02 -6.92
C TYR A 88 3.27 4.40 -8.38
N SER A 89 2.67 3.66 -9.32
CA SER A 89 2.81 3.92 -10.75
C SER A 89 1.67 4.74 -11.33
N GLU A 90 0.59 4.98 -10.56
CA GLU A 90 -0.53 5.77 -11.03
C GLU A 90 -0.09 7.19 -11.38
N GLY A 91 -0.57 7.70 -12.50
CA GLY A 91 -0.26 9.04 -12.93
C GLY A 91 1.08 9.21 -13.63
N ARG A 92 1.80 8.13 -13.83
CA ARG A 92 3.02 8.14 -14.65
C ARG A 92 2.63 7.92 -16.11
N ASP A 93 2.72 8.94 -16.88
CA ASP A 93 2.44 8.85 -18.30
C ASP A 93 3.64 9.26 -19.12
#